data_fb07b46708c65c010854f3265b4b1d08
#
_entry.id   fb07b46708c65c010854f3265b4b1d08
#
_cell.length_a   1.000
_cell.length_b   1.000
_cell.length_c   1.000
_cell.angle_alpha   90.00
_cell.angle_beta   90.00
_cell.angle_gamma   90.00
#
_symmetry.space_group_name_H-M   'P 1'
#
loop_
_entity.id
_entity.type
_entity.pdbx_description
1 polymer ?
#
loop_
_entity_poly.entity_id
_entity_poly.type
_entity_poly.pdbx_seq_one_letter_code
_entity_poly.pdbx_strand_id
1 'polypeptide(L)'
;MKRKFASMIMFAMLASLFVFPPTASAQPAQKNVILATTTSTQDSGLLDVLIPLFEKKTGYFMKTIAVGSGQAMAMGAKGEADVLLVHSQTAEKKFMADGNGVERRLVMHNDYIILGPPADPAKIKGMKKASEAFKKIAASGSVFTSRGDNSGTHAKEKDIWKAAGVKYEGEKWYQQTGLGMGQTLAVAAEKKTYVLADRGTYLALKKNLGLDILVEGDAILLNVYHVIEVNPKKWPKVNAPGGKAFADFMVSKGTQDIIKTFGVEKFGSPLFFPDAGKKVEDLGK
;
A
#
# COMPACT_ATOMS: atom_id res chain seq x y z
N MET A 1 39.35 -88.76 -7.26
CA MET A 1 39.50 -87.48 -8.00
C MET A 1 38.12 -86.87 -8.21
N LYS A 2 37.73 -85.87 -7.44
CA LYS A 2 36.48 -85.18 -7.60
C LYS A 2 36.78 -83.68 -7.55
N ARG A 3 36.69 -83.00 -8.70
CA ARG A 3 36.82 -81.54 -8.85
C ARG A 3 35.51 -80.83 -8.37
N LYS A 4 35.61 -79.91 -7.42
CA LYS A 4 34.54 -79.07 -6.98
C LYS A 4 34.60 -77.78 -7.80
N PHE A 5 33.55 -77.47 -8.56
CA PHE A 5 33.32 -76.18 -9.19
C PHE A 5 32.70 -75.26 -8.16
N ALA A 6 33.35 -74.13 -7.89
CA ALA A 6 32.76 -73.02 -7.12
C ALA A 6 32.13 -72.02 -8.08
N SER A 7 30.81 -71.84 -7.99
CA SER A 7 30.05 -70.89 -8.76
C SER A 7 30.01 -69.58 -8.00
N MET A 8 30.64 -68.54 -8.57
CA MET A 8 30.66 -67.21 -8.03
C MET A 8 29.50 -66.38 -8.67
N ILE A 9 28.46 -66.14 -7.90
CA ILE A 9 27.31 -65.28 -8.31
C ILE A 9 27.70 -63.86 -8.06
N MET A 10 27.86 -63.11 -9.14
CA MET A 10 28.12 -61.65 -9.13
C MET A 10 26.77 -60.92 -9.09
N PHE A 11 26.43 -60.27 -7.98
CA PHE A 11 25.23 -59.45 -7.79
C PHE A 11 25.50 -58.08 -8.39
N ALA A 12 24.96 -57.80 -9.59
CA ALA A 12 24.98 -56.48 -10.21
C ALA A 12 23.90 -55.64 -9.58
N MET A 13 24.29 -54.65 -8.75
CA MET A 13 23.40 -53.67 -8.16
C MET A 13 23.11 -52.55 -9.22
N LEU A 14 21.94 -52.61 -9.86
CA LEU A 14 21.47 -51.53 -10.75
C LEU A 14 21.01 -50.33 -9.89
N ALA A 15 21.84 -49.31 -9.78
CA ALA A 15 21.45 -48.04 -9.20
C ALA A 15 20.63 -47.27 -10.26
N SER A 16 19.32 -47.32 -10.15
CA SER A 16 18.40 -46.46 -10.95
C SER A 16 18.50 -45.03 -10.49
N LEU A 17 19.21 -44.18 -11.23
CA LEU A 17 19.19 -42.74 -11.10
C LEU A 17 17.79 -42.21 -11.50
N PHE A 18 16.97 -41.90 -10.51
CA PHE A 18 15.76 -41.12 -10.72
C PHE A 18 16.16 -39.70 -11.09
N VAL A 19 16.25 -39.39 -12.38
CA VAL A 19 16.34 -38.02 -12.90
C VAL A 19 14.94 -37.43 -12.80
N PHE A 20 14.69 -36.64 -11.77
CA PHE A 20 13.49 -35.80 -11.72
C PHE A 20 13.61 -34.73 -12.83
N PRO A 21 12.67 -34.65 -13.80
CA PRO A 21 12.69 -33.58 -14.76
C PRO A 21 12.48 -32.24 -14.00
N PRO A 22 13.20 -31.19 -14.38
CA PRO A 22 12.94 -29.87 -13.80
C PRO A 22 11.48 -29.53 -14.08
N THR A 23 10.71 -29.22 -13.03
CA THR A 23 9.34 -28.70 -13.15
C THR A 23 9.42 -27.37 -13.90
N ALA A 24 9.21 -27.41 -15.20
CA ALA A 24 9.03 -26.19 -16.00
C ALA A 24 7.81 -25.46 -15.44
N SER A 25 8.03 -24.31 -14.83
CA SER A 25 6.95 -23.41 -14.42
C SER A 25 6.19 -23.04 -15.70
N ALA A 26 4.96 -23.53 -15.85
CA ALA A 26 4.14 -23.20 -17.00
C ALA A 26 3.91 -21.68 -17.03
N GLN A 27 4.23 -21.06 -18.16
CA GLN A 27 3.96 -19.62 -18.32
C GLN A 27 2.45 -19.35 -18.23
N PRO A 28 2.02 -18.26 -17.57
CA PRO A 28 0.62 -17.94 -17.41
C PRO A 28 -0.07 -17.72 -18.78
N ALA A 29 -1.27 -18.29 -18.95
CA ALA A 29 -2.05 -18.16 -20.17
C ALA A 29 -2.44 -16.69 -20.46
N GLN A 30 -2.75 -15.93 -19.42
CA GLN A 30 -2.98 -14.47 -19.47
C GLN A 30 -1.86 -13.75 -18.73
N LYS A 31 -0.97 -13.09 -19.46
CA LYS A 31 0.24 -12.48 -18.88
C LYS A 31 0.02 -11.13 -18.21
N ASN A 32 -0.95 -10.35 -18.68
CA ASN A 32 -1.18 -9.00 -18.14
C ASN A 32 -2.02 -9.06 -16.85
N VAL A 33 -1.61 -8.31 -15.83
CA VAL A 33 -2.33 -8.11 -14.57
C VAL A 33 -2.54 -6.63 -14.37
N ILE A 34 -3.77 -6.20 -14.14
CA ILE A 34 -4.12 -4.80 -13.88
C ILE A 34 -4.18 -4.59 -12.37
N LEU A 35 -3.22 -3.83 -11.84
CA LEU A 35 -3.19 -3.36 -10.46
C LEU A 35 -3.82 -1.97 -10.37
N ALA A 36 -4.94 -1.83 -9.67
CA ALA A 36 -5.42 -0.51 -9.28
C ALA A 36 -4.91 -0.19 -7.87
N THR A 37 -4.28 0.96 -7.74
CA THR A 37 -3.63 1.40 -6.50
C THR A 37 -3.80 2.91 -6.30
N THR A 38 -3.09 3.49 -5.33
CA THR A 38 -3.20 4.92 -5.02
C THR A 38 -2.01 5.71 -5.52
N THR A 39 -2.24 7.01 -5.82
CA THR A 39 -1.17 7.93 -6.21
C THR A 39 -0.09 8.01 -5.13
N SER A 40 -0.47 8.01 -3.84
CA SER A 40 0.51 8.03 -2.74
C SER A 40 1.39 6.77 -2.70
N THR A 41 0.84 5.60 -3.04
CA THR A 41 1.62 4.35 -3.15
C THR A 41 2.62 4.44 -4.31
N GLN A 42 2.19 4.96 -5.47
CA GLN A 42 3.06 5.17 -6.62
C GLN A 42 4.14 6.21 -6.32
N ASP A 43 3.75 7.38 -5.77
CA ASP A 43 4.65 8.50 -5.48
C ASP A 43 5.73 8.16 -4.43
N SER A 44 5.50 7.15 -3.59
CA SER A 44 6.50 6.65 -2.64
C SER A 44 7.69 5.95 -3.32
N GLY A 45 7.52 5.46 -4.55
CA GLY A 45 8.53 4.69 -5.30
C GLY A 45 8.60 3.22 -4.92
N LEU A 46 7.76 2.73 -3.99
CA LEU A 46 7.80 1.32 -3.57
C LEU A 46 7.47 0.36 -4.73
N LEU A 47 6.50 0.72 -5.56
CA LEU A 47 6.09 -0.12 -6.69
C LEU A 47 7.17 -0.21 -7.77
N ASP A 48 8.02 0.80 -7.93
CA ASP A 48 9.13 0.80 -8.89
C ASP A 48 10.18 -0.28 -8.54
N VAL A 49 10.26 -0.65 -7.26
CA VAL A 49 11.10 -1.75 -6.78
C VAL A 49 10.38 -3.10 -6.85
N LEU A 50 9.12 -3.15 -6.42
CA LEU A 50 8.41 -4.42 -6.25
C LEU A 50 7.90 -5.02 -7.56
N ILE A 51 7.42 -4.20 -8.51
CA ILE A 51 6.84 -4.68 -9.77
C ILE A 51 7.85 -5.45 -10.62
N PRO A 52 9.08 -4.95 -10.88
CA PRO A 52 10.05 -5.71 -11.64
C PRO A 52 10.41 -7.06 -11.00
N LEU A 53 10.43 -7.13 -9.68
CA LEU A 53 10.68 -8.38 -8.95
C LEU A 53 9.52 -9.36 -9.08
N PHE A 54 8.28 -8.86 -9.01
CA PHE A 54 7.08 -9.65 -9.26
C PHE A 54 7.07 -10.23 -10.67
N GLU A 55 7.29 -9.40 -11.68
CA GLU A 55 7.32 -9.79 -13.09
C GLU A 55 8.39 -10.83 -13.38
N LYS A 56 9.62 -10.60 -12.87
CA LYS A 56 10.73 -11.56 -12.99
C LYS A 56 10.42 -12.91 -12.33
N LYS A 57 9.75 -12.89 -11.16
CA LYS A 57 9.46 -14.09 -10.38
C LYS A 57 8.32 -14.91 -10.97
N THR A 58 7.33 -14.27 -11.58
CA THR A 58 6.07 -14.91 -11.93
C THR A 58 5.83 -15.04 -13.44
N GLY A 59 6.51 -14.24 -14.26
CA GLY A 59 6.28 -14.15 -15.70
C GLY A 59 5.01 -13.37 -16.09
N TYR A 60 4.30 -12.78 -15.12
CA TYR A 60 3.25 -11.79 -15.39
C TYR A 60 3.83 -10.43 -15.71
N PHE A 61 3.05 -9.60 -16.43
CA PHE A 61 3.33 -8.19 -16.67
C PHE A 61 2.31 -7.33 -15.93
N MET A 62 2.78 -6.43 -15.07
CA MET A 62 1.91 -5.60 -14.26
C MET A 62 1.60 -4.28 -14.96
N LYS A 63 0.31 -3.97 -15.13
CA LYS A 63 -0.19 -2.66 -15.54
C LYS A 63 -0.73 -1.94 -14.33
N THR A 64 0.01 -0.97 -13.83
CA THR A 64 -0.38 -0.18 -12.67
C THR A 64 -1.23 1.02 -13.08
N ILE A 65 -2.36 1.19 -12.39
CA ILE A 65 -3.24 2.37 -12.51
C ILE A 65 -3.31 3.02 -11.13
N ALA A 66 -2.61 4.14 -10.98
CA ALA A 66 -2.52 4.89 -9.73
C ALA A 66 -3.53 6.05 -9.73
N VAL A 67 -4.54 5.94 -8.87
CA VAL A 67 -5.65 6.90 -8.74
C VAL A 67 -6.00 7.12 -7.25
N GLY A 68 -7.07 7.84 -6.92
CA GLY A 68 -7.56 7.87 -5.54
C GLY A 68 -8.15 6.53 -5.10
N SER A 69 -8.09 6.18 -3.79
CA SER A 69 -8.63 4.91 -3.27
C SER A 69 -10.07 4.63 -3.71
N GLY A 70 -10.92 5.66 -3.74
CA GLY A 70 -12.31 5.54 -4.18
C GLY A 70 -12.41 5.12 -5.65
N GLN A 71 -11.57 5.67 -6.52
CA GLN A 71 -11.51 5.31 -7.94
C GLN A 71 -10.93 3.91 -8.14
N ALA A 72 -9.85 3.55 -7.43
CA ALA A 72 -9.29 2.19 -7.46
C ALA A 72 -10.33 1.15 -7.03
N MET A 73 -11.07 1.41 -5.96
CA MET A 73 -12.17 0.56 -5.51
C MET A 73 -13.29 0.46 -6.55
N ALA A 74 -13.64 1.58 -7.21
CA ALA A 74 -14.64 1.59 -8.28
C ALA A 74 -14.22 0.76 -9.51
N MET A 75 -12.95 0.79 -9.89
CA MET A 75 -12.39 -0.06 -10.95
C MET A 75 -12.54 -1.55 -10.60
N GLY A 76 -12.14 -1.96 -9.38
CA GLY A 76 -12.34 -3.32 -8.91
C GLY A 76 -13.82 -3.73 -8.88
N ALA A 77 -14.71 -2.83 -8.44
CA ALA A 77 -16.16 -3.07 -8.40
C ALA A 77 -16.81 -3.20 -9.77
N LYS A 78 -16.13 -2.84 -10.85
CA LYS A 78 -16.55 -3.02 -12.25
C LYS A 78 -15.78 -4.14 -12.98
N GLY A 79 -14.82 -4.79 -12.32
CA GLY A 79 -13.94 -5.78 -12.96
C GLY A 79 -12.94 -5.17 -13.95
N GLU A 80 -12.61 -3.89 -13.79
CA GLU A 80 -11.62 -3.16 -14.60
C GLU A 80 -10.19 -3.26 -14.01
N ALA A 81 -10.04 -3.95 -12.87
CA ALA A 81 -8.77 -4.32 -12.25
C ALA A 81 -8.83 -5.77 -11.80
N ASP A 82 -7.67 -6.42 -11.73
CA ASP A 82 -7.53 -7.81 -11.29
C ASP A 82 -7.20 -7.89 -9.80
N VAL A 83 -6.49 -6.89 -9.31
CA VAL A 83 -6.04 -6.79 -7.92
C VAL A 83 -5.95 -5.33 -7.50
N LEU A 84 -6.22 -5.06 -6.22
CA LEU A 84 -6.13 -3.74 -5.62
C LEU A 84 -5.03 -3.71 -4.55
N LEU A 85 -4.29 -2.59 -4.45
CA LEU A 85 -3.43 -2.28 -3.30
C LEU A 85 -3.84 -0.90 -2.77
N VAL A 86 -4.59 -0.88 -1.68
CA VAL A 86 -5.31 0.30 -1.18
C VAL A 86 -5.23 0.43 0.34
N HIS A 87 -5.65 1.57 0.89
CA HIS A 87 -5.53 1.89 2.30
C HIS A 87 -6.72 2.70 2.86
N SER A 88 -7.94 2.37 2.44
CA SER A 88 -9.18 2.94 2.98
C SER A 88 -10.05 1.85 3.59
N GLN A 89 -9.77 1.49 4.86
CA GLN A 89 -10.34 0.33 5.54
C GLN A 89 -11.87 0.26 5.47
N THR A 90 -12.56 1.39 5.63
CA THR A 90 -14.04 1.45 5.56
C THR A 90 -14.55 1.10 4.17
N ALA A 91 -13.94 1.68 3.12
CA ALA A 91 -14.30 1.39 1.73
C ALA A 91 -13.96 -0.06 1.35
N GLU A 92 -12.80 -0.57 1.81
CA GLU A 92 -12.38 -1.95 1.60
C GLU A 92 -13.34 -2.97 2.24
N LYS A 93 -13.76 -2.74 3.49
CA LYS A 93 -14.75 -3.60 4.17
C LYS A 93 -16.07 -3.62 3.41
N LYS A 94 -16.54 -2.45 2.93
CA LYS A 94 -17.74 -2.38 2.09
C LYS A 94 -17.55 -3.15 0.78
N PHE A 95 -16.42 -2.99 0.10
CA PHE A 95 -16.09 -3.70 -1.14
C PHE A 95 -16.17 -5.22 -0.97
N MET A 96 -15.64 -5.74 0.14
CA MET A 96 -15.72 -7.16 0.48
C MET A 96 -17.15 -7.60 0.79
N ALA A 97 -17.90 -6.82 1.57
CA ALA A 97 -19.29 -7.09 1.90
C ALA A 97 -20.20 -7.11 0.67
N ASP A 98 -19.93 -6.26 -0.33
CA ASP A 98 -20.65 -6.22 -1.61
C ASP A 98 -20.25 -7.39 -2.55
N GLY A 99 -19.37 -8.31 -2.11
CA GLY A 99 -18.92 -9.47 -2.88
C GLY A 99 -18.01 -9.14 -4.06
N ASN A 100 -17.39 -7.95 -4.08
CA ASN A 100 -16.50 -7.53 -5.16
C ASN A 100 -15.08 -8.12 -5.02
N GLY A 101 -14.67 -8.51 -3.82
CA GLY A 101 -13.38 -9.14 -3.53
C GLY A 101 -13.52 -10.59 -3.08
N VAL A 102 -12.46 -11.38 -3.27
CA VAL A 102 -12.35 -12.77 -2.77
C VAL A 102 -11.61 -12.80 -1.46
N GLU A 103 -10.45 -12.16 -1.40
CA GLU A 103 -9.59 -12.11 -0.23
C GLU A 103 -9.04 -10.70 -0.04
N ARG A 104 -8.94 -10.26 1.22
CA ARG A 104 -8.34 -8.99 1.64
C ARG A 104 -7.27 -9.29 2.66
N ARG A 105 -6.01 -9.07 2.29
CA ARG A 105 -4.85 -9.41 3.12
C ARG A 105 -4.09 -8.15 3.53
N LEU A 106 -3.73 -8.10 4.81
CA LEU A 106 -2.88 -7.07 5.37
C LEU A 106 -1.47 -7.19 4.79
N VAL A 107 -0.91 -6.08 4.31
CA VAL A 107 0.42 -6.03 3.68
C VAL A 107 1.41 -5.27 4.53
N MET A 108 1.08 -4.02 4.84
CA MET A 108 1.99 -3.07 5.49
C MET A 108 1.22 -1.91 6.09
N HIS A 109 1.88 -1.11 6.90
CA HIS A 109 1.40 0.22 7.26
C HIS A 109 2.49 1.28 7.12
N ASN A 110 2.07 2.52 7.01
CA ASN A 110 2.79 3.70 7.42
C ASN A 110 1.87 4.56 8.27
N ASP A 111 2.24 5.77 8.57
CA ASP A 111 1.37 6.70 9.27
C ASP A 111 1.08 7.93 8.39
N TYR A 112 -0.02 8.57 8.71
CA TYR A 112 -0.27 9.93 8.31
C TYR A 112 0.43 10.89 9.27
N ILE A 113 0.80 12.03 8.73
CA ILE A 113 1.41 13.13 9.48
C ILE A 113 0.69 14.43 9.12
N ILE A 114 0.61 15.35 10.08
CA ILE A 114 0.13 16.70 9.83
C ILE A 114 1.34 17.58 9.58
N LEU A 115 1.41 18.12 8.39
CA LEU A 115 2.45 19.03 7.94
C LEU A 115 1.95 20.47 7.99
N GLY A 116 2.89 21.40 8.09
CA GLY A 116 2.61 22.82 7.99
C GLY A 116 3.86 23.65 7.84
N PRO A 117 3.71 24.96 7.69
CA PRO A 117 4.84 25.88 7.59
C PRO A 117 5.65 25.87 8.90
N PRO A 118 6.98 26.07 8.84
CA PRO A 118 7.82 26.14 10.05
C PRO A 118 7.38 27.21 11.07
N ALA A 119 6.69 28.27 10.61
CA ALA A 119 6.14 29.32 11.47
C ALA A 119 4.97 28.86 12.35
N ASP A 120 4.30 27.76 11.98
CA ASP A 120 3.21 27.13 12.73
C ASP A 120 2.20 28.10 13.38
N PRO A 121 1.46 28.92 12.60
CA PRO A 121 0.55 29.93 13.12
C PRO A 121 -0.54 29.35 14.06
N ALA A 122 -0.98 28.11 13.84
CA ALA A 122 -1.95 27.44 14.69
C ALA A 122 -1.34 26.85 15.97
N LYS A 123 0.00 26.86 16.13
CA LYS A 123 0.75 26.35 17.29
C LYS A 123 0.39 24.89 17.61
N ILE A 124 0.49 24.02 16.62
CA ILE A 124 0.19 22.59 16.76
C ILE A 124 1.42 21.70 16.88
N LYS A 125 2.63 22.24 16.68
CA LYS A 125 3.88 21.47 16.71
C LYS A 125 4.05 20.72 18.03
N GLY A 126 4.29 19.40 17.92
CA GLY A 126 4.49 18.52 19.08
C GLY A 126 3.21 18.04 19.77
N MET A 127 2.03 18.42 19.28
CA MET A 127 0.76 17.88 19.80
C MET A 127 0.67 16.38 19.57
N LYS A 128 0.02 15.67 20.51
CA LYS A 128 -0.10 14.20 20.50
C LYS A 128 -1.44 13.71 19.97
N LYS A 129 -2.42 14.60 19.77
CA LYS A 129 -3.76 14.28 19.27
C LYS A 129 -4.05 15.04 17.99
N ALA A 130 -4.20 14.30 16.89
CA ALA A 130 -4.47 14.85 15.58
C ALA A 130 -5.80 15.62 15.52
N SER A 131 -6.84 15.13 16.20
CA SER A 131 -8.12 15.80 16.29
C SER A 131 -8.04 17.17 16.98
N GLU A 132 -7.25 17.27 18.07
CA GLU A 132 -7.04 18.57 18.73
C GLU A 132 -6.20 19.54 17.89
N ALA A 133 -5.24 19.01 17.11
CA ALA A 133 -4.49 19.82 16.17
C ALA A 133 -5.40 20.38 15.07
N PHE A 134 -6.26 19.55 14.49
CA PHE A 134 -7.24 19.98 13.49
C PHE A 134 -8.19 21.05 14.05
N LYS A 135 -8.67 20.88 15.29
CA LYS A 135 -9.49 21.87 15.98
C LYS A 135 -8.77 23.22 16.12
N LYS A 136 -7.47 23.20 16.47
CA LYS A 136 -6.66 24.44 16.56
C LYS A 136 -6.44 25.08 15.18
N ILE A 137 -6.18 24.32 14.13
CA ILE A 137 -6.05 24.87 12.77
C ILE A 137 -7.32 25.61 12.38
N ALA A 138 -8.49 24.98 12.55
CA ALA A 138 -9.78 25.61 12.27
C ALA A 138 -10.00 26.88 13.11
N ALA A 139 -9.76 26.82 14.43
CA ALA A 139 -9.94 27.94 15.32
C ALA A 139 -9.02 29.13 15.02
N SER A 140 -7.83 28.88 14.48
CA SER A 140 -6.89 29.93 14.06
C SER A 140 -7.25 30.58 12.72
N GLY A 141 -8.18 30.00 11.96
CA GLY A 141 -8.47 30.42 10.59
C GLY A 141 -7.33 30.18 9.60
N SER A 142 -6.31 29.40 10.01
CA SER A 142 -5.19 29.05 9.15
C SER A 142 -5.63 28.11 8.04
N VAL A 143 -5.11 28.33 6.82
CA VAL A 143 -5.52 27.54 5.67
C VAL A 143 -5.07 26.09 5.80
N PHE A 144 -6.02 25.18 5.58
CA PHE A 144 -5.80 23.75 5.46
C PHE A 144 -6.03 23.33 4.01
N THR A 145 -5.03 22.68 3.41
CA THR A 145 -5.09 22.17 2.05
C THR A 145 -5.47 20.70 2.08
N SER A 146 -6.67 20.40 1.62
CA SER A 146 -7.19 19.04 1.48
C SER A 146 -6.93 18.47 0.10
N ARG A 147 -6.82 17.16 -0.01
CA ARG A 147 -6.84 16.49 -1.32
C ARG A 147 -8.18 16.65 -2.04
N GLY A 148 -9.29 16.51 -1.34
CA GLY A 148 -10.64 16.68 -1.90
C GLY A 148 -11.02 15.71 -3.02
N ASP A 149 -10.29 14.57 -3.19
CA ASP A 149 -10.34 13.65 -4.34
C ASP A 149 -10.92 12.27 -4.03
N ASN A 150 -11.56 12.11 -2.87
CA ASN A 150 -12.07 10.83 -2.36
C ASN A 150 -11.00 9.72 -2.20
N SER A 151 -9.73 10.09 -2.06
CA SER A 151 -8.63 9.17 -1.73
C SER A 151 -8.72 8.65 -0.31
N GLY A 152 -7.87 7.67 0.02
CA GLY A 152 -7.71 7.18 1.40
C GLY A 152 -7.24 8.27 2.36
N THR A 153 -6.36 9.19 1.92
CA THR A 153 -5.94 10.35 2.69
C THR A 153 -7.11 11.30 2.95
N HIS A 154 -7.92 11.59 1.91
CA HIS A 154 -9.10 12.44 2.08
C HIS A 154 -10.15 11.77 2.99
N ALA A 155 -10.34 10.46 2.91
CA ALA A 155 -11.22 9.74 3.84
C ALA A 155 -10.70 9.83 5.29
N LYS A 156 -9.39 9.62 5.52
CA LYS A 156 -8.75 9.76 6.83
C LYS A 156 -8.88 11.19 7.37
N GLU A 157 -8.68 12.18 6.54
CA GLU A 157 -8.85 13.60 6.88
C GLU A 157 -10.26 13.88 7.40
N LYS A 158 -11.29 13.40 6.68
CA LYS A 158 -12.70 13.53 7.12
C LYS A 158 -12.97 12.86 8.46
N ASP A 159 -12.36 11.69 8.71
CA ASP A 159 -12.45 11.01 10.00
C ASP A 159 -11.84 11.86 11.14
N ILE A 160 -10.71 12.53 10.87
CA ILE A 160 -10.06 13.41 11.86
C ILE A 160 -10.89 14.67 12.11
N TRP A 161 -11.44 15.32 11.07
CA TRP A 161 -12.37 16.45 11.22
C TRP A 161 -13.60 16.09 12.03
N LYS A 162 -14.18 14.91 11.76
CA LYS A 162 -15.30 14.37 12.55
C LYS A 162 -14.91 14.15 14.01
N ALA A 163 -13.74 13.56 14.28
CA ALA A 163 -13.23 13.37 15.63
C ALA A 163 -12.92 14.69 16.34
N ALA A 164 -12.54 15.74 15.61
CA ALA A 164 -12.35 17.09 16.12
C ALA A 164 -13.67 17.81 16.44
N GLY A 165 -14.81 17.31 15.95
CA GLY A 165 -16.09 17.97 16.07
C GLY A 165 -16.19 19.31 15.32
N VAL A 166 -15.40 19.44 14.22
CA VAL A 166 -15.31 20.68 13.43
C VAL A 166 -16.08 20.51 12.13
N LYS A 167 -16.95 21.46 11.84
CA LYS A 167 -17.57 21.60 10.52
C LYS A 167 -16.62 22.40 9.64
N TYR A 168 -16.15 21.81 8.56
CA TYR A 168 -15.13 22.39 7.68
C TYR A 168 -15.65 22.68 6.27
N GLU A 169 -16.73 22.03 5.86
CA GLU A 169 -17.32 22.20 4.53
C GLU A 169 -17.85 23.62 4.34
N GLY A 170 -17.42 24.27 3.27
CA GLY A 170 -17.80 25.65 2.95
C GLY A 170 -16.97 26.74 3.64
N GLU A 171 -16.05 26.36 4.53
CA GLU A 171 -15.17 27.31 5.20
C GLU A 171 -14.05 27.81 4.26
N LYS A 172 -13.75 29.11 4.30
CA LYS A 172 -12.74 29.74 3.43
C LYS A 172 -11.32 29.22 3.69
N TRP A 173 -11.04 28.79 4.90
CA TRP A 173 -9.74 28.22 5.30
C TRP A 173 -9.57 26.76 4.85
N TYR A 174 -10.63 26.08 4.44
CA TYR A 174 -10.57 24.70 3.94
C TYR A 174 -10.55 24.70 2.41
N GLN A 175 -9.39 24.39 1.83
CA GLN A 175 -9.17 24.44 0.39
C GLN A 175 -8.90 23.04 -0.18
N GLN A 176 -9.71 22.62 -1.12
CA GLN A 176 -9.57 21.33 -1.81
C GLN A 176 -8.80 21.51 -3.12
N THR A 177 -7.85 20.60 -3.38
CA THR A 177 -7.06 20.62 -4.62
C THR A 177 -7.66 19.74 -5.73
N GLY A 178 -8.31 18.64 -5.38
CA GLY A 178 -8.73 17.61 -6.33
C GLY A 178 -7.57 16.80 -6.90
N LEU A 179 -6.34 16.91 -6.33
CA LEU A 179 -5.10 16.38 -6.89
C LEU A 179 -4.58 15.17 -6.10
N GLY A 180 -3.59 14.45 -6.67
CA GLY A 180 -2.84 13.39 -6.00
C GLY A 180 -1.98 13.92 -4.85
N MET A 181 -1.44 13.00 -4.01
CA MET A 181 -0.75 13.38 -2.76
C MET A 181 0.47 14.27 -3.02
N GLY A 182 1.34 13.89 -3.96
CA GLY A 182 2.55 14.67 -4.27
C GLY A 182 2.23 16.08 -4.76
N GLN A 183 1.25 16.22 -5.64
CA GLN A 183 0.80 17.52 -6.16
C GLN A 183 0.14 18.37 -5.07
N THR A 184 -0.68 17.76 -4.20
CA THR A 184 -1.28 18.44 -3.05
C THR A 184 -0.23 18.97 -2.08
N LEU A 185 0.83 18.18 -1.82
CA LEU A 185 1.98 18.61 -1.03
C LEU A 185 2.70 19.83 -1.65
N ALA A 186 2.89 19.84 -2.96
CA ALA A 186 3.50 20.97 -3.67
C ALA A 186 2.66 22.25 -3.51
N VAL A 187 1.33 22.14 -3.66
CA VAL A 187 0.40 23.28 -3.43
C VAL A 187 0.46 23.75 -1.98
N ALA A 188 0.45 22.82 -1.01
CA ALA A 188 0.54 23.19 0.41
C ALA A 188 1.87 23.87 0.75
N ALA A 189 2.96 23.42 0.16
CA ALA A 189 4.31 24.00 0.32
C ALA A 189 4.36 25.44 -0.23
N GLU A 190 3.89 25.64 -1.47
CA GLU A 190 3.84 26.96 -2.11
C GLU A 190 3.01 27.96 -1.31
N LYS A 191 1.83 27.54 -0.87
CA LYS A 191 0.90 28.38 -0.11
C LYS A 191 1.21 28.47 1.38
N LYS A 192 2.19 27.70 1.89
CA LYS A 192 2.55 27.62 3.32
C LYS A 192 1.38 27.27 4.21
N THR A 193 0.61 26.23 3.83
CA THR A 193 -0.61 25.80 4.50
C THR A 193 -0.41 24.51 5.29
N TYR A 194 -1.40 24.15 6.13
CA TYR A 194 -1.46 22.84 6.76
C TYR A 194 -2.00 21.80 5.78
N VAL A 195 -1.55 20.56 5.91
CA VAL A 195 -1.97 19.45 5.06
C VAL A 195 -1.80 18.12 5.81
N LEU A 196 -2.71 17.17 5.58
CA LEU A 196 -2.53 15.78 5.98
C LEU A 196 -1.85 15.02 4.84
N ALA A 197 -0.78 14.29 5.15
CA ALA A 197 -0.08 13.46 4.18
C ALA A 197 0.31 12.11 4.77
N ASP A 198 0.46 11.09 3.93
CA ASP A 198 1.19 9.90 4.34
C ASP A 198 2.69 10.21 4.43
N ARG A 199 3.36 9.62 5.42
CA ARG A 199 4.79 9.83 5.68
C ARG A 199 5.66 9.41 4.50
N GLY A 200 5.30 8.33 3.81
CA GLY A 200 6.07 7.82 2.68
C GLY A 200 6.21 8.86 1.56
N THR A 201 5.08 9.42 1.10
CA THR A 201 5.09 10.47 0.05
C THR A 201 5.82 11.73 0.53
N TYR A 202 5.60 12.16 1.79
CA TYR A 202 6.32 13.32 2.33
C TYR A 202 7.84 13.11 2.32
N LEU A 203 8.33 11.98 2.82
CA LEU A 203 9.77 11.71 2.88
C LEU A 203 10.39 11.61 1.48
N ALA A 204 9.67 11.04 0.51
CA ALA A 204 10.11 10.99 -0.88
C ALA A 204 10.30 12.39 -1.49
N LEU A 205 9.48 13.37 -1.09
CA LEU A 205 9.46 14.72 -1.65
C LEU A 205 10.03 15.81 -0.74
N LYS A 206 10.37 15.48 0.51
CA LYS A 206 10.73 16.41 1.61
C LYS A 206 11.70 17.53 1.22
N LYS A 207 12.71 17.21 0.41
CA LYS A 207 13.77 18.15 0.04
C LYS A 207 13.26 19.42 -0.66
N ASN A 208 12.07 19.33 -1.28
CA ASN A 208 11.52 20.40 -2.12
C ASN A 208 10.29 21.09 -1.49
N LEU A 209 9.85 20.65 -0.29
CA LEU A 209 8.57 21.09 0.25
C LEU A 209 8.68 22.26 1.23
N GLY A 210 9.76 22.35 2.03
CA GLY A 210 9.87 23.38 3.07
C GLY A 210 8.75 23.35 4.11
N LEU A 211 8.10 22.18 4.30
CA LEU A 211 7.09 21.92 5.32
C LEU A 211 7.69 21.06 6.43
N ASP A 212 7.32 21.35 7.68
CA ASP A 212 7.71 20.57 8.85
C ASP A 212 6.64 19.55 9.23
N ILE A 213 7.08 18.41 9.83
CA ILE A 213 6.16 17.52 10.55
C ILE A 213 5.79 18.23 11.86
N LEU A 214 4.52 18.51 12.04
CA LEU A 214 4.02 19.20 13.22
C LEU A 214 3.32 18.26 14.20
N VAL A 215 2.60 17.26 13.68
CA VAL A 215 1.91 16.24 14.51
C VAL A 215 2.09 14.85 13.89
N GLU A 216 2.45 13.89 14.72
CA GLU A 216 2.67 12.49 14.38
C GLU A 216 2.42 11.58 15.58
N GLY A 217 2.32 10.25 15.35
CA GLY A 217 2.29 9.22 16.40
C GLY A 217 0.94 9.06 17.11
N ASP A 218 -0.14 9.68 16.62
CA ASP A 218 -1.49 9.39 17.10
C ASP A 218 -2.04 8.12 16.42
N ALA A 219 -2.70 7.25 17.18
CA ALA A 219 -3.29 6.01 16.64
C ALA A 219 -4.29 6.24 15.50
N ILE A 220 -5.00 7.39 15.48
CA ILE A 220 -5.91 7.76 14.38
C ILE A 220 -5.14 7.99 13.07
N LEU A 221 -3.85 8.31 13.13
CA LEU A 221 -2.99 8.57 11.98
C LEU A 221 -2.45 7.30 11.33
N LEU A 222 -2.76 6.11 11.85
CA LEU A 222 -2.30 4.86 11.27
C LEU A 222 -2.87 4.66 9.87
N ASN A 223 -2.01 4.38 8.90
CA ASN A 223 -2.33 4.18 7.49
C ASN A 223 -2.01 2.75 7.06
N VAL A 224 -3.03 1.92 6.94
CA VAL A 224 -2.93 0.47 6.79
C VAL A 224 -3.29 0.05 5.37
N TYR A 225 -2.38 -0.66 4.71
CA TYR A 225 -2.49 -1.12 3.33
C TYR A 225 -2.92 -2.58 3.25
N HIS A 226 -3.90 -2.83 2.39
CA HIS A 226 -4.33 -4.18 2.06
C HIS A 226 -4.21 -4.43 0.56
N VAL A 227 -3.88 -5.68 0.22
CA VAL A 227 -4.06 -6.21 -1.12
C VAL A 227 -5.39 -6.97 -1.18
N ILE A 228 -6.18 -6.73 -2.24
CA ILE A 228 -7.51 -7.33 -2.41
C ILE A 228 -7.60 -7.96 -3.80
N GLU A 229 -7.93 -9.23 -3.84
CA GLU A 229 -8.20 -9.97 -5.08
C GLU A 229 -9.60 -9.67 -5.57
N VAL A 230 -9.76 -9.24 -6.82
CA VAL A 230 -11.09 -8.98 -7.41
C VAL A 230 -11.81 -10.30 -7.70
N ASN A 231 -13.12 -10.35 -7.45
CA ASN A 231 -13.91 -11.58 -7.48
C ASN A 231 -14.21 -12.06 -8.92
N PRO A 232 -13.59 -13.16 -9.41
CA PRO A 232 -13.80 -13.66 -10.76
C PRO A 232 -15.20 -14.26 -10.97
N LYS A 233 -15.90 -14.66 -9.91
CA LYS A 233 -17.28 -15.14 -10.03
C LYS A 233 -18.22 -14.02 -10.42
N LYS A 234 -17.94 -12.79 -9.99
CA LYS A 234 -18.70 -11.59 -10.34
C LYS A 234 -18.20 -10.99 -11.65
N TRP A 235 -16.91 -11.07 -11.90
CA TRP A 235 -16.22 -10.45 -13.03
C TRP A 235 -15.37 -11.48 -13.80
N PRO A 236 -15.96 -12.30 -14.70
CA PRO A 236 -15.25 -13.41 -15.36
C PRO A 236 -14.06 -13.02 -16.24
N LYS A 237 -13.91 -11.73 -16.57
CA LYS A 237 -12.80 -11.22 -17.40
C LYS A 237 -11.55 -10.89 -16.60
N VAL A 238 -11.61 -10.84 -15.26
CA VAL A 238 -10.43 -10.53 -14.44
C VAL A 238 -9.42 -11.68 -14.49
N ASN A 239 -8.15 -11.32 -14.52
CA ASN A 239 -7.04 -12.27 -14.41
C ASN A 239 -6.88 -12.72 -12.96
N ALA A 240 -7.79 -13.59 -12.49
CA ALA A 240 -7.77 -14.07 -11.10
C ALA A 240 -6.45 -14.76 -10.71
N PRO A 241 -5.84 -15.64 -11.55
CA PRO A 241 -4.54 -16.22 -11.24
C PRO A 241 -3.44 -15.17 -11.08
N GLY A 242 -3.42 -14.15 -11.94
CA GLY A 242 -2.47 -13.03 -11.87
C GLY A 242 -2.70 -12.15 -10.64
N GLY A 243 -3.95 -11.82 -10.34
CA GLY A 243 -4.33 -11.08 -9.13
C GLY A 243 -3.92 -11.80 -7.85
N LYS A 244 -4.19 -13.11 -7.77
CA LYS A 244 -3.74 -13.96 -6.66
C LYS A 244 -2.22 -14.02 -6.54
N ALA A 245 -1.53 -14.20 -7.67
CA ALA A 245 -0.06 -14.25 -7.68
C ALA A 245 0.56 -12.96 -7.12
N PHE A 246 -0.01 -11.79 -7.46
CA PHE A 246 0.44 -10.51 -6.90
C PHE A 246 0.10 -10.40 -5.41
N ALA A 247 -1.08 -10.80 -5.01
CA ALA A 247 -1.46 -10.78 -3.61
C ALA A 247 -0.57 -11.71 -2.76
N ASP A 248 -0.23 -12.93 -3.23
CA ASP A 248 0.72 -13.83 -2.59
C ASP A 248 2.14 -13.25 -2.54
N PHE A 249 2.56 -12.58 -3.63
CA PHE A 249 3.85 -11.90 -3.68
C PHE A 249 3.94 -10.82 -2.62
N MET A 250 2.94 -9.96 -2.46
CA MET A 250 2.95 -8.86 -1.49
C MET A 250 3.07 -9.32 -0.04
N VAL A 251 2.49 -10.46 0.32
CA VAL A 251 2.57 -11.03 1.67
C VAL A 251 3.71 -12.03 1.85
N SER A 252 4.49 -12.31 0.79
CA SER A 252 5.62 -13.23 0.88
C SER A 252 6.75 -12.68 1.75
N LYS A 253 7.48 -13.57 2.45
CA LYS A 253 8.62 -13.17 3.28
C LYS A 253 9.61 -12.26 2.55
N GLY A 254 9.98 -12.61 1.31
CA GLY A 254 10.95 -11.81 0.54
C GLY A 254 10.45 -10.39 0.27
N THR A 255 9.18 -10.20 -0.08
CA THR A 255 8.60 -8.87 -0.28
C THR A 255 8.50 -8.10 1.05
N GLN A 256 8.12 -8.76 2.14
CA GLN A 256 8.04 -8.14 3.46
C GLN A 256 9.43 -7.70 3.97
N ASP A 257 10.48 -8.45 3.68
CA ASP A 257 11.86 -8.06 4.00
C ASP A 257 12.29 -6.80 3.19
N ILE A 258 11.88 -6.67 1.92
CA ILE A 258 12.11 -5.47 1.12
C ILE A 258 11.35 -4.26 1.69
N ILE A 259 10.07 -4.43 2.01
CA ILE A 259 9.24 -3.37 2.61
C ILE A 259 9.87 -2.85 3.91
N LYS A 260 10.41 -3.75 4.75
CA LYS A 260 11.05 -3.42 6.02
C LYS A 260 12.24 -2.45 5.89
N THR A 261 12.97 -2.54 4.79
CA THR A 261 14.18 -1.73 4.56
C THR A 261 13.99 -0.63 3.53
N PHE A 262 12.84 -0.62 2.84
CA PHE A 262 12.57 0.38 1.80
C PHE A 262 12.61 1.80 2.36
N GLY A 263 13.46 2.62 1.78
CA GLY A 263 13.67 4.02 2.16
C GLY A 263 14.77 4.27 3.19
N VAL A 264 15.26 3.24 3.92
CA VAL A 264 16.28 3.42 4.98
C VAL A 264 17.54 4.07 4.45
N GLU A 265 18.07 3.60 3.33
CA GLU A 265 19.29 4.17 2.72
C GLU A 265 19.12 5.66 2.36
N LYS A 266 17.98 6.01 1.80
CA LYS A 266 17.73 7.36 1.28
C LYS A 266 17.25 8.35 2.35
N PHE A 267 16.50 7.91 3.35
CA PHE A 267 15.78 8.75 4.32
C PHE A 267 16.20 8.50 5.78
N GLY A 268 17.08 7.52 6.05
CA GLY A 268 17.47 7.14 7.41
C GLY A 268 16.44 6.34 8.19
N SER A 269 15.26 6.08 7.60
CA SER A 269 14.17 5.32 8.20
C SER A 269 13.33 4.63 7.13
N PRO A 270 12.67 3.50 7.45
CA PRO A 270 11.78 2.86 6.50
C PRO A 270 10.56 3.75 6.21
N LEU A 271 10.07 3.70 4.96
CA LEU A 271 8.84 4.40 4.57
C LEU A 271 7.58 3.59 4.91
N PHE A 272 7.72 2.28 5.08
CA PHE A 272 6.63 1.34 5.40
C PHE A 272 7.11 0.30 6.40
N PHE A 273 6.17 -0.27 7.14
CA PHE A 273 6.39 -1.35 8.10
C PHE A 273 5.66 -2.60 7.65
N PRO A 274 6.32 -3.77 7.56
CA PRO A 274 5.73 -5.01 7.09
C PRO A 274 4.74 -5.58 8.12
N ASP A 275 3.57 -6.04 7.66
CA ASP A 275 2.48 -6.51 8.52
C ASP A 275 1.81 -7.81 8.06
N ALA A 276 2.32 -8.48 7.05
CA ALA A 276 1.76 -9.75 6.63
C ALA A 276 1.67 -10.75 7.80
N GLY A 277 0.48 -11.33 7.99
CA GLY A 277 0.22 -12.26 9.09
C GLY A 277 -0.11 -11.63 10.45
N LYS A 278 -0.04 -10.30 10.57
CA LYS A 278 -0.48 -9.59 11.78
C LYS A 278 -1.98 -9.30 11.74
N LYS A 279 -2.53 -8.89 12.88
CA LYS A 279 -3.89 -8.34 12.97
C LYS A 279 -3.83 -6.81 13.01
N VAL A 280 -4.83 -6.15 12.41
CA VAL A 280 -4.86 -4.67 12.34
C VAL A 280 -4.90 -4.04 13.74
N GLU A 281 -5.59 -4.67 14.69
CA GLU A 281 -5.72 -4.21 16.08
C GLU A 281 -4.41 -4.27 16.88
N ASP A 282 -3.39 -4.95 16.36
CA ASP A 282 -2.06 -5.07 16.98
C ASP A 282 -1.04 -4.07 16.40
N LEU A 283 -1.44 -3.29 15.40
CA LEU A 283 -0.56 -2.31 14.78
C LEU A 283 -0.42 -1.05 15.65
N GLY A 284 0.78 -0.50 15.72
CA GLY A 284 1.04 0.74 16.46
C GLY A 284 1.10 0.59 17.99
N LYS A 285 1.22 -0.65 18.49
CA LYS A 285 1.45 -0.96 19.89
C LYS A 285 2.93 -1.14 20.19
#